data_78a3dcda2f663bb263aa7f12f658d453
#
_entry.id   78a3dcda2f663bb263aa7f12f658d453
#
_cell.length_a   1.000
_cell.length_b   1.000
_cell.length_c   1.000
_cell.angle_alpha   90.00
_cell.angle_beta   90.00
_cell.angle_gamma   90.00
#
_symmetry.space_group_name_H-M   'P 1'
#
loop_
_entity.id
_entity.type
_entity.pdbx_description
1 polymer ?
#
loop_
_entity_poly.entity_id
_entity_poly.type
_entity_poly.pdbx_seq_one_letter_code
_entity_poly.pdbx_strand_id
1 'polypeptide(L)'
;MAIEDGLGGAFIAWVDYRFDDSGDIFIQHIDNNGSVLMDPNGIALAQQQGTQISINMCTDSLGGVFVTWQDKRGGVDDDIYGTHVAADHSIVSPGSGVPIVVEGGTQSAKSIEYAGNNEAFICWSDSRQGENIDIYGQRLDISMSPLFQENGIPIASSPGPDTRPR
;
A
#
# COMPACT_ATOMS: atom_id res chain seq x y z
N MET A 1 2.55 9.16 -6.52
CA MET A 1 3.49 9.27 -5.37
C MET A 1 4.88 8.93 -5.85
N ALA A 2 5.94 9.54 -5.30
CA ALA A 2 7.32 9.19 -5.64
C ALA A 2 8.15 9.09 -4.36
N ILE A 3 9.10 8.17 -4.34
CA ILE A 3 10.06 7.97 -3.24
C ILE A 3 11.42 7.64 -3.83
N GLU A 4 12.50 8.18 -3.24
CA GLU A 4 13.88 7.87 -3.67
C GLU A 4 14.23 6.41 -3.38
N ASP A 5 15.08 5.81 -4.22
CA ASP A 5 15.53 4.42 -4.10
C ASP A 5 16.80 4.26 -3.25
N GLY A 6 17.36 5.36 -2.74
CA GLY A 6 18.64 5.40 -2.02
C GLY A 6 19.88 5.35 -2.92
N LEU A 7 19.72 5.28 -4.25
CA LEU A 7 20.79 5.23 -5.25
C LEU A 7 20.77 6.43 -6.19
N GLY A 8 19.89 7.42 -5.93
CA GLY A 8 19.70 8.63 -6.71
C GLY A 8 18.65 8.50 -7.80
N GLY A 9 17.98 7.37 -7.87
CA GLY A 9 16.77 7.14 -8.67
C GLY A 9 15.49 7.24 -7.83
N ALA A 10 14.36 6.80 -8.38
CA ALA A 10 13.09 6.85 -7.67
C ALA A 10 12.09 5.80 -8.16
N PHE A 11 11.32 5.25 -7.22
CA PHE A 11 10.06 4.57 -7.51
C PHE A 11 8.94 5.60 -7.62
N ILE A 12 8.10 5.44 -8.64
CA ILE A 12 6.97 6.33 -8.93
C ILE A 12 5.74 5.45 -9.09
N ALA A 13 4.73 5.62 -8.22
CA ALA A 13 3.45 4.93 -8.35
C ALA A 13 2.32 5.94 -8.58
N TRP A 14 1.35 5.56 -9.42
CA TRP A 14 0.22 6.41 -9.79
C TRP A 14 -1.06 5.60 -9.97
N VAL A 15 -2.19 6.30 -9.93
CA VAL A 15 -3.48 5.75 -10.35
C VAL A 15 -3.60 5.94 -11.86
N ASP A 16 -3.86 4.85 -12.56
CA ASP A 16 -3.92 4.79 -14.02
C ASP A 16 -5.35 4.47 -14.48
N TYR A 17 -5.87 5.26 -15.39
CA TYR A 17 -7.24 5.14 -15.92
C TYR A 17 -7.28 4.65 -17.38
N ARG A 18 -6.15 4.08 -17.89
CA ARG A 18 -6.06 3.67 -19.31
C ARG A 18 -6.94 2.49 -19.68
N PHE A 19 -7.38 1.69 -18.71
CA PHE A 19 -8.16 0.48 -18.93
C PHE A 19 -9.63 0.63 -18.55
N ASP A 20 -9.92 1.43 -17.53
CA ASP A 20 -11.27 1.74 -17.09
C ASP A 20 -11.33 3.07 -16.31
N ASP A 21 -12.54 3.49 -15.94
CA ASP A 21 -12.76 4.74 -15.18
C ASP A 21 -12.58 4.59 -13.67
N SER A 22 -12.30 3.38 -13.16
CA SER A 22 -12.18 3.12 -11.73
C SER A 22 -10.76 3.34 -11.20
N GLY A 23 -9.77 3.22 -12.06
CA GLY A 23 -8.36 3.46 -11.76
C GLY A 23 -7.65 2.24 -11.18
N ASP A 24 -6.49 1.94 -11.76
CA ASP A 24 -5.57 0.87 -11.38
C ASP A 24 -4.32 1.45 -10.73
N ILE A 25 -3.55 0.66 -9.98
CA ILE A 25 -2.26 1.09 -9.44
C ILE A 25 -1.13 0.59 -10.33
N PHE A 26 -0.33 1.52 -10.83
CA PHE A 26 0.87 1.26 -11.62
C PHE A 26 2.11 1.79 -10.91
N ILE A 27 3.27 1.20 -11.22
CA ILE A 27 4.57 1.61 -10.73
C ILE A 27 5.60 1.68 -11.84
N GLN A 28 6.56 2.56 -11.69
CA GLN A 28 7.76 2.68 -12.50
C GLN A 28 8.97 2.91 -11.60
N HIS A 29 10.15 2.45 -12.03
CA HIS A 29 11.43 2.78 -11.41
C HIS A 29 12.29 3.52 -12.44
N ILE A 30 12.91 4.61 -12.02
CA ILE A 30 13.87 5.38 -12.82
C ILE A 30 15.22 5.42 -12.10
N ASP A 31 16.30 5.38 -12.86
CA ASP A 31 17.65 5.54 -12.32
C ASP A 31 18.03 7.04 -12.13
N ASN A 32 19.21 7.28 -11.60
CA ASN A 32 19.75 8.63 -11.36
C ASN A 32 20.02 9.44 -12.65
N ASN A 33 19.95 8.84 -13.84
CA ASN A 33 20.06 9.50 -15.14
C ASN A 33 18.69 9.75 -15.78
N GLY A 34 17.61 9.32 -15.13
CA GLY A 34 16.24 9.40 -15.64
C GLY A 34 15.88 8.27 -16.61
N SER A 35 16.69 7.20 -16.67
CA SER A 35 16.36 6.03 -17.49
C SER A 35 15.27 5.20 -16.82
N VAL A 36 14.29 4.77 -17.61
CA VAL A 36 13.22 3.88 -17.19
C VAL A 36 13.76 2.45 -17.02
N LEU A 37 13.55 1.85 -15.86
CA LEU A 37 14.10 0.53 -15.49
C LEU A 37 13.09 -0.62 -15.56
N MET A 38 11.79 -0.30 -15.64
CA MET A 38 10.69 -1.27 -15.83
C MET A 38 10.09 -1.12 -17.23
N ASP A 39 8.98 -1.81 -17.50
CA ASP A 39 8.26 -1.65 -18.78
C ASP A 39 7.95 -0.18 -19.07
N PRO A 40 8.05 0.29 -20.32
CA PRO A 40 7.97 1.72 -20.66
C PRO A 40 6.72 2.45 -20.17
N ASN A 41 5.64 1.75 -19.91
CA ASN A 41 4.37 2.32 -19.42
C ASN A 41 4.08 1.97 -17.96
N GLY A 42 5.08 1.46 -17.24
CA GLY A 42 4.94 0.95 -15.88
C GLY A 42 4.35 -0.46 -15.81
N ILE A 43 4.41 -1.05 -14.64
CA ILE A 43 3.87 -2.38 -14.34
C ILE A 43 2.67 -2.23 -13.41
N ALA A 44 1.60 -2.97 -13.67
CA ALA A 44 0.42 -2.97 -12.81
C ALA A 44 0.70 -3.67 -11.47
N LEU A 45 0.50 -2.96 -10.37
CA LEU A 45 0.49 -3.52 -9.01
C LEU A 45 -0.91 -4.03 -8.64
N ALA A 46 -1.94 -3.29 -9.04
CA ALA A 46 -3.33 -3.69 -8.92
C ALA A 46 -4.09 -3.32 -10.19
N GLN A 47 -4.77 -4.29 -10.76
CA GLN A 47 -5.66 -4.14 -11.92
C GLN A 47 -6.89 -5.01 -11.68
N GLN A 48 -7.75 -4.53 -10.79
CA GLN A 48 -8.89 -5.27 -10.29
C GLN A 48 -10.17 -4.46 -10.49
N GLN A 49 -11.30 -5.14 -10.53
CA GLN A 49 -12.59 -4.47 -10.57
C GLN A 49 -12.76 -3.55 -9.34
N GLY A 50 -13.32 -2.37 -9.53
CA GLY A 50 -13.50 -1.35 -8.48
C GLY A 50 -12.31 -0.40 -8.40
N THR A 51 -12.42 0.58 -7.53
CA THR A 51 -11.45 1.68 -7.43
C THR A 51 -10.23 1.28 -6.61
N GLN A 52 -9.02 1.57 -7.14
CA GLN A 52 -7.76 1.49 -6.40
C GLN A 52 -7.12 2.88 -6.34
N ILE A 53 -6.96 3.41 -5.14
CA ILE A 53 -6.51 4.80 -4.88
C ILE A 53 -5.67 4.91 -3.60
N SER A 54 -5.26 6.13 -3.25
CA SER A 54 -4.62 6.45 -1.95
C SER A 54 -3.33 5.67 -1.70
N ILE A 55 -2.39 5.76 -2.64
CA ILE A 55 -1.10 5.06 -2.60
C ILE A 55 -0.22 5.59 -1.46
N ASN A 56 0.40 4.68 -0.70
CA ASN A 56 1.48 4.98 0.23
C ASN A 56 2.67 4.06 -0.07
N MET A 57 3.90 4.56 0.11
CA MET A 57 5.14 3.82 -0.17
C MET A 57 6.19 4.10 0.89
N CYS A 58 7.01 3.08 1.19
CA CYS A 58 8.30 3.24 1.88
C CYS A 58 9.32 2.26 1.29
N THR A 59 10.60 2.65 1.27
CA THR A 59 11.70 1.79 0.80
C THR A 59 12.06 0.73 1.83
N ASP A 60 12.64 -0.41 1.38
CA ASP A 60 12.97 -1.56 2.22
C ASP A 60 14.43 -1.61 2.69
N SER A 61 15.24 -0.60 2.41
CA SER A 61 16.70 -0.57 2.60
C SER A 61 17.53 -1.56 1.76
N LEU A 62 16.90 -2.38 0.92
CA LEU A 62 17.56 -3.32 0.02
C LEU A 62 17.46 -2.88 -1.45
N GLY A 63 16.91 -1.68 -1.70
CA GLY A 63 16.66 -1.13 -3.03
C GLY A 63 15.29 -1.51 -3.60
N GLY A 64 14.39 -2.04 -2.78
CA GLY A 64 13.00 -2.30 -3.10
C GLY A 64 12.05 -1.33 -2.40
N VAL A 65 10.75 -1.53 -2.58
CA VAL A 65 9.71 -0.65 -2.05
C VAL A 65 8.46 -1.44 -1.63
N PHE A 66 7.94 -1.12 -0.45
CA PHE A 66 6.60 -1.49 -0.03
C PHE A 66 5.60 -0.49 -0.59
N VAL A 67 4.50 -0.97 -1.12
CA VAL A 67 3.42 -0.15 -1.68
C VAL A 67 2.09 -0.62 -1.10
N THR A 68 1.29 0.29 -0.60
CA THR A 68 -0.07 0.02 -0.12
C THR A 68 -1.07 0.99 -0.73
N TRP A 69 -2.33 0.57 -0.85
CA TRP A 69 -3.41 1.39 -1.41
C TRP A 69 -4.75 1.04 -0.78
N GLN A 70 -5.72 1.92 -0.96
CA GLN A 70 -7.12 1.63 -0.72
C GLN A 70 -7.71 0.94 -1.94
N ASP A 71 -8.48 -0.11 -1.70
CA ASP A 71 -9.03 -0.99 -2.74
C ASP A 71 -10.51 -1.26 -2.50
N LYS A 72 -11.32 -1.00 -3.49
CA LYS A 72 -12.76 -1.17 -3.44
C LYS A 72 -13.26 -2.35 -4.29
N ARG A 73 -12.44 -3.36 -4.49
CA ARG A 73 -12.82 -4.56 -5.28
C ARG A 73 -13.98 -5.34 -4.67
N GLY A 74 -14.22 -5.24 -3.38
CA GLY A 74 -15.38 -5.77 -2.67
C GLY A 74 -16.70 -5.04 -2.93
N GLY A 75 -16.63 -3.83 -3.51
CA GLY A 75 -17.76 -3.05 -4.03
C GLY A 75 -18.47 -2.14 -3.02
N VAL A 76 -18.32 -2.33 -1.71
CA VAL A 76 -19.02 -1.54 -0.69
C VAL A 76 -18.06 -0.63 0.06
N ASP A 77 -17.08 -1.18 0.73
CA ASP A 77 -16.14 -0.48 1.60
C ASP A 77 -14.75 -0.44 0.97
N ASP A 78 -13.90 0.45 1.44
CA ASP A 78 -12.50 0.48 1.09
C ASP A 78 -11.70 -0.40 2.05
N ASP A 79 -10.98 -1.36 1.51
CA ASP A 79 -10.02 -2.22 2.20
C ASP A 79 -8.58 -1.74 1.96
N ILE A 80 -7.60 -2.33 2.65
CA ILE A 80 -6.19 -2.05 2.41
C ILE A 80 -5.52 -3.26 1.79
N TYR A 81 -4.95 -3.05 0.61
CA TYR A 81 -4.11 -3.98 -0.10
C TYR A 81 -2.69 -3.43 -0.25
N GLY A 82 -1.76 -4.30 -0.55
CA GLY A 82 -0.38 -3.88 -0.77
C GLY A 82 0.44 -4.91 -1.50
N THR A 83 1.65 -4.53 -1.84
CA THR A 83 2.65 -5.39 -2.45
C THR A 83 4.05 -4.93 -2.05
N HIS A 84 5.02 -5.81 -2.23
CA HIS A 84 6.43 -5.47 -2.20
C HIS A 84 7.02 -5.63 -3.60
N VAL A 85 7.78 -4.65 -4.05
CA VAL A 85 8.57 -4.67 -5.28
C VAL A 85 10.03 -4.73 -4.87
N ALA A 86 10.71 -5.81 -5.17
CA ALA A 86 12.12 -5.99 -4.83
C ALA A 86 13.06 -5.18 -5.76
N ALA A 87 14.33 -5.08 -5.41
CA ALA A 87 15.35 -4.38 -6.20
C ALA A 87 15.53 -4.94 -7.62
N ASP A 88 15.25 -6.22 -7.85
CA ASP A 88 15.25 -6.87 -9.16
C ASP A 88 13.92 -6.72 -9.92
N HIS A 89 12.99 -5.91 -9.39
CA HIS A 89 11.64 -5.67 -9.88
C HIS A 89 10.69 -6.87 -9.80
N SER A 90 11.04 -7.92 -9.08
CA SER A 90 10.08 -8.97 -8.74
C SER A 90 9.00 -8.43 -7.80
N ILE A 91 7.75 -8.79 -8.06
CA ILE A 91 6.56 -8.24 -7.39
C ILE A 91 5.83 -9.36 -6.66
N VAL A 92 5.51 -9.13 -5.39
CA VAL A 92 4.64 -10.02 -4.62
C VAL A 92 3.20 -9.86 -5.11
N SER A 93 2.60 -10.95 -5.62
CA SER A 93 1.22 -10.95 -6.13
C SER A 93 0.94 -9.90 -7.22
N PRO A 94 1.65 -9.93 -8.37
CA PRO A 94 1.55 -8.91 -9.41
C PRO A 94 0.12 -8.79 -9.96
N GLY A 95 -0.32 -7.56 -10.22
CA GLY A 95 -1.65 -7.24 -10.76
C GLY A 95 -2.81 -7.40 -9.78
N SER A 96 -2.57 -7.90 -8.56
CA SER A 96 -3.63 -8.12 -7.55
C SER A 96 -3.32 -7.49 -6.20
N GLY A 97 -2.04 -7.47 -5.81
CA GLY A 97 -1.65 -7.20 -4.43
C GLY A 97 -2.09 -8.28 -3.44
N VAL A 98 -1.66 -8.12 -2.20
CA VAL A 98 -2.02 -8.98 -1.06
C VAL A 98 -2.99 -8.22 -0.17
N PRO A 99 -4.08 -8.82 0.32
CA PRO A 99 -4.94 -8.19 1.31
C PRO A 99 -4.18 -8.00 2.62
N ILE A 100 -4.16 -6.77 3.14
CA ILE A 100 -3.57 -6.41 4.43
C ILE A 100 -4.64 -6.33 5.49
N VAL A 101 -5.75 -5.70 5.16
CA VAL A 101 -6.94 -5.59 6.00
C VAL A 101 -8.16 -5.69 5.10
N VAL A 102 -9.03 -6.65 5.37
CA VAL A 102 -10.32 -6.82 4.73
C VAL A 102 -11.36 -7.05 5.82
N GLU A 103 -12.05 -5.99 6.20
CA GLU A 103 -13.02 -5.98 7.30
C GLU A 103 -14.23 -5.12 6.95
N GLY A 104 -15.32 -5.29 7.66
CA GLY A 104 -16.49 -4.42 7.49
C GLY A 104 -16.16 -2.95 7.80
N GLY A 105 -16.81 -2.03 7.09
CA GLY A 105 -16.50 -0.60 7.16
C GLY A 105 -15.25 -0.21 6.39
N THR A 106 -14.98 1.07 6.30
CA THR A 106 -13.87 1.61 5.51
C THR A 106 -12.56 1.59 6.29
N GLN A 107 -11.51 1.05 5.68
CA GLN A 107 -10.13 1.16 6.14
C GLN A 107 -9.38 2.16 5.26
N SER A 108 -8.86 3.22 5.87
CA SER A 108 -8.15 4.27 5.16
C SER A 108 -6.69 4.33 5.60
N ALA A 109 -5.80 3.78 4.77
CA ALA A 109 -4.36 3.79 5.04
C ALA A 109 -3.85 5.22 5.17
N LYS A 110 -3.03 5.49 6.19
CA LYS A 110 -2.50 6.81 6.49
C LYS A 110 -1.00 6.90 6.30
N SER A 111 -0.27 5.88 6.68
CA SER A 111 1.18 5.85 6.58
C SER A 111 1.69 4.43 6.47
N ILE A 112 2.80 4.28 5.77
CA ILE A 112 3.66 3.09 5.81
C ILE A 112 5.10 3.57 5.98
N GLU A 113 5.83 2.93 6.89
CA GLU A 113 7.20 3.27 7.22
C GLU A 113 8.05 2.01 7.33
N TYR A 114 9.32 2.11 6.97
CA TYR A 114 10.27 1.01 7.15
C TYR A 114 10.50 0.73 8.65
N ALA A 115 10.27 -0.50 9.06
CA ALA A 115 10.34 -0.92 10.46
C ALA A 115 11.69 -1.58 10.85
N GLY A 116 12.65 -1.63 9.92
CA GLY A 116 13.87 -2.43 10.06
C GLY A 116 13.65 -3.90 9.71
N ASN A 117 14.73 -4.68 9.60
CA ASN A 117 14.71 -6.13 9.35
C ASN A 117 13.91 -6.56 8.09
N ASN A 118 13.87 -5.73 7.06
CA ASN A 118 13.08 -5.95 5.85
C ASN A 118 11.58 -6.05 6.13
N GLU A 119 11.08 -5.23 7.03
CA GLU A 119 9.69 -5.16 7.44
C GLU A 119 9.19 -3.72 7.32
N ALA A 120 7.88 -3.57 7.14
CA ALA A 120 7.20 -2.28 7.14
C ALA A 120 6.16 -2.22 8.25
N PHE A 121 5.95 -1.03 8.81
CA PHE A 121 4.86 -0.73 9.72
C PHE A 121 3.83 0.11 9.00
N ILE A 122 2.56 -0.32 9.02
CA ILE A 122 1.43 0.43 8.45
C ILE A 122 0.45 0.80 9.55
N CYS A 123 -0.14 1.99 9.47
CA CYS A 123 -1.26 2.39 10.31
C CYS A 123 -2.40 2.99 9.47
N TRP A 124 -3.62 2.85 9.97
CA TRP A 124 -4.82 3.29 9.28
C TRP A 124 -5.93 3.74 10.23
N SER A 125 -6.87 4.51 9.69
CA SER A 125 -8.16 4.74 10.32
C SER A 125 -9.12 3.64 9.91
N ASP A 126 -9.86 3.11 10.86
CA ASP A 126 -10.71 1.93 10.70
C ASP A 126 -12.11 2.19 11.24
N SER A 127 -13.13 1.98 10.43
CA SER A 127 -14.53 2.15 10.82
C SER A 127 -15.29 0.82 10.99
N ARG A 128 -14.57 -0.29 11.22
CA ARG A 128 -15.21 -1.62 11.41
C ARG A 128 -16.20 -1.68 12.57
N GLN A 129 -16.13 -0.74 13.51
CA GLN A 129 -17.07 -0.62 14.63
C GLN A 129 -18.19 0.42 14.38
N GLY A 130 -18.42 0.81 13.13
CA GLY A 130 -19.50 1.72 12.73
C GLY A 130 -19.06 3.20 12.81
N GLU A 131 -19.78 4.03 13.58
CA GLU A 131 -19.52 5.48 13.64
C GLU A 131 -18.22 5.85 14.36
N ASN A 132 -17.66 4.95 15.18
CA ASN A 132 -16.36 5.16 15.78
C ASN A 132 -15.27 4.82 14.74
N ILE A 133 -14.33 5.74 14.59
CA ILE A 133 -13.14 5.54 13.78
C ILE A 133 -11.97 5.35 14.72
N ASP A 134 -11.42 4.17 14.73
CA ASP A 134 -10.28 3.78 15.55
C ASP A 134 -8.98 3.82 14.73
N ILE A 135 -7.83 3.82 15.41
CA ILE A 135 -6.53 3.68 14.78
C ILE A 135 -6.03 2.26 14.98
N TYR A 136 -5.71 1.60 13.89
CA TYR A 136 -5.10 0.29 13.84
C TYR A 136 -3.71 0.33 13.23
N GLY A 137 -2.92 -0.70 13.53
CA GLY A 137 -1.59 -0.87 12.97
C GLY A 137 -1.26 -2.33 12.69
N GLN A 138 -0.38 -2.55 11.71
CA GLN A 138 0.15 -3.85 11.33
C GLN A 138 1.63 -3.73 11.00
N ARG A 139 2.37 -4.80 11.23
CA ARG A 139 3.75 -4.97 10.77
C ARG A 139 3.77 -6.07 9.70
N LEU A 140 4.43 -5.82 8.59
CA LEU A 140 4.45 -6.68 7.42
C LEU A 140 5.88 -7.08 7.09
N ASP A 141 6.09 -8.33 6.70
CA ASP A 141 7.34 -8.78 6.09
C ASP A 141 7.39 -8.47 4.58
N ILE A 142 8.50 -8.78 3.91
CA ILE A 142 8.66 -8.58 2.46
C ILE A 142 7.72 -9.43 1.59
N SER A 143 7.10 -10.46 2.16
CA SER A 143 6.05 -11.24 1.50
C SER A 143 4.67 -10.63 1.70
N MET A 144 4.59 -9.47 2.34
CA MET A 144 3.36 -8.80 2.77
C MET A 144 2.54 -9.60 3.79
N SER A 145 3.17 -10.55 4.48
CA SER A 145 2.52 -11.34 5.53
C SER A 145 2.42 -10.53 6.83
N PRO A 146 1.28 -10.57 7.54
CA PRO A 146 1.10 -9.87 8.79
C PRO A 146 1.94 -10.52 9.90
N LEU A 147 2.65 -9.69 10.68
CA LEU A 147 3.47 -10.11 11.82
C LEU A 147 2.77 -9.89 13.17
N PHE A 148 1.66 -9.13 13.17
CA PHE A 148 0.75 -9.03 14.30
C PHE A 148 -0.51 -9.88 14.02
N GLN A 149 -1.54 -9.71 14.84
CA GLN A 149 -2.84 -10.35 14.63
C GLN A 149 -3.36 -10.02 13.21
N GLU A 150 -4.02 -10.98 12.57
CA GLU A 150 -4.72 -10.77 11.30
C GLU A 150 -5.65 -9.57 11.38
N ASN A 151 -5.71 -8.78 10.30
CA ASN A 151 -6.44 -7.50 10.22
C ASN A 151 -5.99 -6.42 11.23
N GLY A 152 -4.79 -6.57 11.80
CA GLY A 152 -4.13 -5.56 12.64
C GLY A 152 -4.55 -5.55 14.11
N ILE A 153 -3.82 -4.75 14.87
CA ILE A 153 -4.07 -4.51 16.30
C ILE A 153 -4.58 -3.09 16.53
N PRO A 154 -5.49 -2.85 17.48
CA PRO A 154 -5.89 -1.50 17.83
C PRO A 154 -4.74 -0.76 18.51
N ILE A 155 -4.47 0.46 18.02
CA ILE A 155 -3.47 1.38 18.58
C ILE A 155 -4.17 2.43 19.44
N ALA A 156 -5.30 2.97 18.97
CA ALA A 156 -6.17 3.84 19.72
C ALA A 156 -7.62 3.45 19.43
N SER A 157 -8.37 3.26 20.48
CA SER A 157 -9.78 2.85 20.44
C SER A 157 -10.47 3.48 21.64
N SER A 158 -11.02 4.68 21.46
CA SER A 158 -11.71 5.45 22.49
C SER A 158 -13.17 5.74 22.09
N PRO A 159 -14.06 6.05 23.02
CA PRO A 159 -15.39 6.52 22.66
C PRO A 159 -15.31 7.87 21.91
N GLY A 160 -15.52 7.83 20.60
CA GLY A 160 -15.42 8.96 19.68
C GLY A 160 -14.41 8.69 18.55
N PRO A 161 -14.44 9.47 17.46
CA PRO A 161 -13.60 9.19 16.31
C PRO A 161 -12.12 9.55 16.57
N ASP A 162 -11.26 8.55 16.54
CA ASP A 162 -9.80 8.69 16.48
C ASP A 162 -9.39 8.83 15.02
N THR A 163 -8.83 9.96 14.62
CA THR A 163 -8.47 10.19 13.21
C THR A 163 -7.06 10.76 13.07
N ARG A 164 -6.42 10.45 11.95
CA ARG A 164 -5.14 11.00 11.49
C ARG A 164 -3.90 10.55 12.27
N PRO A 165 -3.61 9.25 12.33
CA PRO A 165 -2.25 8.83 12.63
C PRO A 165 -1.32 9.42 11.55
N ARG A 166 -0.14 9.85 11.96
CA ARG A 166 0.92 10.39 11.09
C ARG A 166 2.17 9.55 11.25
#